data_a5a2379d7726d134290b923f5f50dcbe
#
_entry.id   a5a2379d7726d134290b923f5f50dcbe
#
_cell.length_a   1.000
_cell.length_b   1.000
_cell.length_c   1.000
_cell.angle_alpha   90.00
_cell.angle_beta   90.00
_cell.angle_gamma   90.00
#
_symmetry.space_group_name_H-M   'P 1'
#
loop_
_entity.id
_entity.type
_entity.pdbx_description
1 polymer ?
#
loop_
_entity_poly.entity_id
_entity_poly.type
_entity_poly.pdbx_seq_one_letter_code
_entity_poly.pdbx_strand_id
1 'polypeptide(L)' 'MQTQQPQQNRQSSSNQLVVAGAAQALDQMKYEIAQEFGVQLGPDTTARANGSVGGEITKRLVSMAEQSLSGGQY' A
#
# COMPACT_ATOMS: atom_id res chain seq x y z
N MET A 1 -9.29 22.16 -1.88
CA MET A 1 -8.97 21.95 -2.45
C MET A 1 -8.59 21.61 -3.19
N GLN A 2 -8.71 21.55 -3.40
CA GLN A 2 -8.42 21.20 -4.09
C GLN A 2 -8.15 20.94 -4.89
N THR A 3 -8.36 20.88 -5.07
CA THR A 3 -8.10 20.53 -5.87
C THR A 3 -7.70 20.39 -6.72
N GLN A 4 -7.66 20.28 -6.99
CA GLN A 4 -7.24 20.16 -7.87
C GLN A 4 -6.93 19.77 -8.64
N GLN A 5 -7.13 19.45 -9.00
CA GLN A 5 -6.89 18.85 -9.74
C GLN A 5 -6.73 18.81 -10.97
N PRO A 6 -7.01 18.92 -11.19
CA PRO A 6 -7.09 18.56 -12.53
C PRO A 6 -5.95 18.82 -13.35
N GLN A 7 -5.28 19.62 -13.13
CA GLN A 7 -4.32 19.88 -13.93
C GLN A 7 -3.29 18.96 -14.08
N GLN A 8 -3.26 18.09 -13.28
CA GLN A 8 -2.27 17.25 -13.38
C GLN A 8 -2.40 16.28 -14.39
N ASN A 9 -3.31 16.38 -15.20
CA ASN A 9 -3.55 15.37 -16.09
C ASN A 9 -2.58 15.16 -17.12
N ARG A 10 -1.81 16.07 -17.48
CA ARG A 10 -1.00 15.87 -18.48
C ARG A 10 0.08 14.97 -18.32
N GLN A 11 0.70 14.95 -17.27
CA GLN A 11 1.72 14.02 -17.08
C GLN A 11 1.23 12.82 -16.57
N SER A 12 0.01 12.68 -16.59
CA SER A 12 -0.61 11.72 -15.81
C SER A 12 -0.55 10.33 -16.28
N SER A 13 -0.27 10.01 -17.50
CA SER A 13 -0.26 8.65 -17.91
C SER A 13 0.75 7.87 -17.15
N SER A 14 1.97 8.32 -17.03
CA SER A 14 2.97 7.64 -16.28
C SER A 14 2.63 7.60 -14.83
N ASN A 15 2.14 8.68 -14.28
CA ASN A 15 1.77 8.72 -12.87
C ASN A 15 0.63 7.77 -12.57
N GLN A 16 -0.32 7.66 -13.45
CA GLN A 16 -1.41 6.76 -13.26
C GLN A 16 -0.98 5.32 -13.29
N LEU A 17 -0.02 4.98 -14.14
CA LEU A 17 0.49 3.62 -14.17
C LEU A 17 1.27 3.30 -12.89
N VAL A 18 2.01 4.23 -12.37
CA VAL A 18 2.75 4.03 -11.14
C VAL A 18 1.78 3.85 -9.98
N VAL A 19 0.76 4.68 -9.92
CA VAL A 19 -0.24 4.60 -8.85
C VAL A 19 -1.00 3.28 -8.95
N ALA A 20 -1.38 2.86 -10.14
CA ALA A 20 -2.09 1.61 -10.31
C ALA A 20 -1.23 0.43 -9.90
N GLY A 21 0.05 0.45 -10.26
CA GLY A 21 0.96 -0.60 -9.87
C GLY A 21 1.14 -0.68 -8.37
N ALA A 22 1.24 0.47 -7.72
CA ALA A 22 1.38 0.53 -6.28
C ALA A 22 0.11 0.01 -5.60
N ALA A 23 -1.04 0.35 -6.13
CA ALA A 23 -2.31 -0.11 -5.57
C ALA A 23 -2.43 -1.61 -5.67
N GLN A 24 -2.03 -2.19 -6.79
CA GLN A 24 -2.07 -3.63 -6.95
C GLN A 24 -1.10 -4.30 -5.99
N ALA A 25 0.09 -3.78 -5.84
CA ALA A 25 1.08 -4.35 -4.94
C ALA A 25 0.60 -4.30 -3.50
N LEU A 26 0.00 -3.20 -3.10
CA LEU A 26 -0.53 -3.07 -1.76
C LEU A 26 -1.70 -4.03 -1.53
N ASP A 27 -2.52 -4.21 -2.53
CA ASP A 27 -3.65 -5.12 -2.44
C ASP A 27 -3.18 -6.55 -2.27
N GLN A 28 -2.19 -6.96 -3.04
CA GLN A 28 -1.61 -8.28 -2.90
C GLN A 28 -1.01 -8.48 -1.53
N MET A 29 -0.27 -7.50 -1.05
CA MET A 29 0.35 -7.56 0.28
C MET A 29 -0.73 -7.73 1.35
N LYS A 30 -1.81 -7.01 1.21
CA LYS A 30 -2.92 -7.06 2.15
C LYS A 30 -3.48 -8.48 2.24
N TYR A 31 -3.71 -9.11 1.11
CA TYR A 31 -4.29 -10.44 1.12
C TYR A 31 -3.29 -11.49 1.61
N GLU A 32 -2.03 -11.31 1.30
CA GLU A 32 -1.00 -12.21 1.80
C GLU A 32 -0.91 -12.15 3.31
N ILE A 33 -0.92 -10.95 3.85
CA ILE A 33 -0.85 -10.77 5.30
C ILE A 33 -2.10 -11.32 5.95
N ALA A 34 -3.24 -11.05 5.37
CA ALA A 34 -4.50 -11.56 5.91
C ALA A 34 -4.46 -13.08 5.99
N GLN A 35 -3.91 -13.71 4.97
CA GLN A 35 -3.80 -15.14 4.95
C GLN A 35 -2.87 -15.63 6.05
N GLU A 36 -1.74 -14.97 6.21
CA GLU A 36 -0.79 -15.32 7.27
C GLU A 36 -1.41 -15.16 8.66
N PHE A 37 -2.23 -14.17 8.83
CA PHE A 37 -2.84 -13.89 10.13
C PHE A 37 -4.14 -14.68 10.34
N GLY A 38 -4.58 -15.40 9.35
CA GLY A 38 -5.83 -16.12 9.43
C GLY A 38 -7.04 -15.22 9.42
N VAL A 39 -6.92 -14.06 8.80
CA VAL A 39 -7.99 -13.09 8.72
C VAL A 39 -8.68 -13.20 7.37
N GLN A 40 -9.99 -13.24 7.38
CA GLN A 40 -10.73 -13.26 6.13
C GLN A 40 -11.19 -11.85 5.86
N LEU A 41 -10.71 -11.25 4.81
CA LEU A 41 -11.07 -9.89 4.48
C LEU A 41 -12.40 -9.85 3.75
N GLY A 42 -13.22 -8.91 4.10
CA GLY A 42 -14.53 -8.77 3.49
C GLY A 42 -15.40 -7.86 4.31
N PRO A 43 -16.66 -7.80 4.01
CA PRO A 43 -17.56 -6.90 4.72
C PRO A 43 -17.67 -7.19 6.20
N ASP A 44 -17.42 -8.43 6.59
CA ASP A 44 -17.55 -8.84 7.98
C ASP A 44 -16.24 -8.77 8.76
N THR A 45 -15.19 -8.27 8.16
CA THR A 45 -13.92 -8.17 8.84
C THR A 45 -14.01 -7.18 9.99
N THR A 46 -13.56 -7.58 11.15
CA THR A 46 -13.61 -6.70 12.32
C THR A 46 -12.62 -5.56 12.17
N ALA A 47 -12.87 -4.48 12.88
CA ALA A 47 -11.94 -3.35 12.89
C ALA A 47 -10.57 -3.78 13.42
N ARG A 48 -10.57 -4.68 14.39
CA ARG A 48 -9.32 -5.16 14.96
C ARG A 48 -8.52 -5.94 13.93
N ALA A 49 -9.17 -6.82 13.20
CA ALA A 49 -8.50 -7.61 12.19
C ALA A 49 -7.99 -6.73 11.06
N ASN A 50 -8.80 -5.77 10.63
CA ASN A 50 -8.36 -4.83 9.62
C ASN A 50 -7.18 -4.02 10.12
N GLY A 51 -7.19 -3.60 11.35
CA GLY A 51 -6.11 -2.84 11.95
C GLY A 51 -4.83 -3.65 12.05
N SER A 52 -4.93 -4.94 12.35
CA SER A 52 -3.76 -5.82 12.40
C SER A 52 -3.11 -5.94 11.04
N VAL A 53 -3.91 -6.14 10.00
CA VAL A 53 -3.40 -6.25 8.65
C VAL A 53 -2.79 -4.92 8.22
N GLY A 54 -3.48 -3.81 8.48
CA GLY A 54 -2.96 -2.49 8.12
C GLY A 54 -1.67 -2.16 8.84
N GLY A 55 -1.58 -2.51 10.11
CA GLY A 55 -0.36 -2.30 10.88
C GLY A 55 0.81 -3.07 10.31
N GLU A 56 0.55 -4.29 9.89
CA GLU A 56 1.61 -5.11 9.32
C GLU A 56 2.05 -4.57 7.95
N ILE A 57 1.13 -4.06 7.16
CA ILE A 57 1.48 -3.43 5.90
C ILE A 57 2.42 -2.26 6.15
N THR A 58 2.07 -1.42 7.10
CA THR A 58 2.88 -0.26 7.45
C THR A 58 4.28 -0.69 7.89
N LYS A 59 4.34 -1.70 8.73
CA LYS A 59 5.61 -2.21 9.22
C LYS A 59 6.49 -2.70 8.06
N ARG A 60 5.91 -3.44 7.15
CA ARG A 60 6.66 -3.97 6.00
C ARG A 60 7.12 -2.87 5.07
N LEU A 61 6.30 -1.85 4.88
CA LEU A 61 6.68 -0.74 4.03
C LEU A 61 7.82 0.07 4.65
N VAL A 62 7.77 0.29 5.95
CA VAL A 62 8.82 0.99 6.64
C VAL A 62 10.13 0.19 6.56
N SER A 63 10.03 -1.11 6.75
CA SER A 63 11.19 -1.98 6.66
C SER A 63 11.82 -1.95 5.28
N MET A 64 11.00 -1.96 4.25
CA MET A 64 11.51 -1.87 2.90
C MET A 64 12.16 -0.54 2.63
N ALA A 65 11.60 0.53 3.15
CA ALA A 65 12.18 1.86 3.01
C ALA A 65 13.53 1.95 3.72
N GLU A 66 13.61 1.36 4.88
CA GLU A 66 14.86 1.33 5.63
C GLU A 66 15.92 0.55 4.90
N GLN A 67 15.56 -0.57 4.35
CA GLN A 67 16.49 -1.37 3.58
C GLN A 67 16.95 -0.61 2.36
N SER A 68 16.10 0.08 1.72
CA SER A 68 16.43 0.86 0.55
C SER A 68 17.40 1.97 0.90
N LEU A 69 17.20 2.62 2.00
CA LEU A 69 18.07 3.70 2.43
C LEU A 69 19.42 3.19 2.89
N SER A 70 19.43 2.11 3.63
CA SER A 70 20.69 1.58 4.13
C SER A 70 21.40 0.72 3.12
N GLY A 71 20.70 0.29 2.11
CA GLY A 71 21.25 -0.58 1.14
C GLY A 71 22.26 0.03 0.28
N GLY A 72 22.65 1.15 0.60
CA GLY A 72 23.75 1.51 0.02
C GLY A 72 23.81 2.20 -1.15
N GLN A 73 22.84 2.79 -1.38
CA GLN A 73 22.99 3.64 -2.39
C GLN A 73 23.65 4.82 -1.90
N TYR A 74 23.86 4.87 -0.71
CA TYR A 74 24.49 6.03 -0.09
C TYR A 74 25.82 5.66 0.49
#